data_b38ba173b052ccefcdbd40cdec44748c
#
_entry.id   b38ba173b052ccefcdbd40cdec44748c
#
_cell.length_a   1.000
_cell.length_b   1.000
_cell.length_c   1.000
_cell.angle_alpha   90.00
_cell.angle_beta   90.00
_cell.angle_gamma   90.00
#
_symmetry.space_group_name_H-M   'P 1'
#
loop_
_entity.id
_entity.type
_entity.pdbx_description
1 polymer ?
#
loop_
_entity_poly.entity_id
_entity_poly.type
_entity_poly.pdbx_seq_one_letter_code
_entity_poly.pdbx_strand_id
1 'polypeptide(L)'
;IQRMRLIDDYNANDNKSMSANNTSAFNYRVISGTKKLSNHSYGLAIDINPRINPWVKGNKVSPSNGKVYKQRKTSKCKGKYKRYMIHKNDTAYKIFKKYGFSWGGNWRSSKDYQNFECK
;
A
#
# COMPACT_ATOMS: atom_id res chain seq x y z
N ILE A 1 -4.42 7.16 8.68
CA ILE A 1 -2.95 7.06 8.69
C ILE A 1 -2.50 6.88 10.12
N GLN A 2 -1.85 5.75 10.40
CA GLN A 2 -1.34 5.44 11.74
C GLN A 2 0.04 6.09 11.97
N ARG A 3 0.89 6.07 10.96
CA ARG A 3 2.28 6.53 11.03
C ARG A 3 2.71 7.07 9.68
N MET A 4 3.47 8.15 9.68
CA MET A 4 4.00 8.76 8.46
C MET A 4 5.38 9.37 8.73
N ARG A 5 6.41 8.52 8.67
CA ARG A 5 7.81 8.89 8.86
C ARG A 5 8.56 8.77 7.54
N LEU A 6 9.69 9.46 7.42
CA LEU A 6 10.56 9.32 6.26
C LEU A 6 11.04 7.88 6.14
N ILE A 7 11.22 7.41 4.90
CA ILE A 7 11.76 6.07 4.65
C ILE A 7 13.18 5.92 5.24
N ASP A 8 13.92 7.01 5.36
CA ASP A 8 15.25 7.05 5.96
C ASP A 8 15.27 6.66 7.42
N ASP A 9 14.18 6.89 8.17
CA ASP A 9 14.03 6.44 9.56
C ASP A 9 14.02 4.91 9.68
N TYR A 10 13.86 4.21 8.54
CA TYR A 10 13.93 2.76 8.40
C TYR A 10 15.15 2.32 7.59
N ASN A 11 16.22 3.17 7.54
CA ASN A 11 17.42 2.93 6.74
C ASN A 11 17.13 2.69 5.25
N ALA A 12 16.14 3.41 4.70
CA ALA A 12 15.62 3.22 3.34
C ALA A 12 15.16 1.77 3.05
N ASN A 13 14.85 0.99 4.08
CA ASN A 13 14.34 -0.38 3.96
C ASN A 13 12.82 -0.36 3.87
N ASP A 14 12.30 -0.56 2.66
CA ASP A 14 10.87 -0.54 2.36
C ASP A 14 10.09 -1.60 3.16
N ASN A 15 10.64 -2.80 3.30
CA ASN A 15 9.96 -3.87 4.05
C ASN A 15 9.84 -3.54 5.55
N LYS A 16 10.86 -2.94 6.16
CA LYS A 16 10.79 -2.47 7.55
C LYS A 16 9.74 -1.37 7.72
N SER A 17 9.70 -0.40 6.80
CA SER A 17 8.72 0.68 6.77
C SER A 17 7.29 0.12 6.67
N MET A 18 7.04 -0.79 5.71
CA MET A 18 5.74 -1.43 5.53
C MET A 18 5.31 -2.25 6.74
N SER A 19 6.23 -3.03 7.32
CA SER A 19 5.98 -3.87 8.49
C SER A 19 5.60 -3.06 9.74
N ALA A 20 6.12 -1.84 9.84
CA ALA A 20 5.76 -0.87 10.88
C ALA A 20 4.43 -0.14 10.59
N ASN A 21 3.72 -0.49 9.52
CA ASN A 21 2.51 0.19 9.04
C ASN A 21 2.74 1.67 8.75
N ASN A 22 3.95 2.01 8.27
CA ASN A 22 4.33 3.37 7.96
C ASN A 22 3.82 3.77 6.57
N THR A 23 3.03 4.82 6.51
CA THR A 23 2.60 5.45 5.25
C THR A 23 3.78 6.20 4.66
N SER A 24 4.09 5.94 3.38
CA SER A 24 5.22 6.56 2.69
C SER A 24 4.86 7.01 1.29
N ALA A 25 5.37 8.17 0.89
CA ALA A 25 5.15 8.73 -0.44
C ALA A 25 6.42 8.61 -1.28
N PHE A 26 7.48 9.32 -0.89
CA PHE A 26 8.73 9.33 -1.63
C PHE A 26 9.66 8.18 -1.19
N ASN A 27 10.06 7.37 -2.16
CA ASN A 27 11.01 6.28 -1.96
C ASN A 27 11.76 6.03 -3.28
N TYR A 28 13.03 6.43 -3.33
CA TYR A 28 13.85 6.26 -4.53
C TYR A 28 14.27 4.80 -4.68
N ARG A 29 13.61 4.08 -5.55
CA ARG A 29 13.86 2.67 -5.83
C ARG A 29 13.39 2.25 -7.21
N VAL A 30 13.96 1.16 -7.72
CA VAL A 30 13.44 0.50 -8.93
C VAL A 30 12.24 -0.38 -8.61
N ILE A 31 11.41 -0.65 -9.61
CA ILE A 31 10.38 -1.67 -9.53
C ILE A 31 11.07 -3.04 -9.41
N SER A 32 10.65 -3.85 -8.43
CA SER A 32 11.23 -5.19 -8.19
C SER A 32 11.30 -6.02 -9.47
N GLY A 33 12.49 -6.59 -9.72
CA GLY A 33 12.77 -7.38 -10.92
C GLY A 33 13.01 -6.59 -12.20
N THR A 34 13.11 -5.26 -12.12
CA THR A 34 13.35 -4.38 -13.27
C THR A 34 14.43 -3.35 -13.01
N LYS A 35 14.88 -2.64 -14.07
CA LYS A 35 15.74 -1.45 -13.97
C LYS A 35 14.96 -0.13 -13.99
N LYS A 36 13.63 -0.21 -14.10
CA LYS A 36 12.75 0.95 -14.18
C LYS A 36 12.48 1.53 -12.79
N LEU A 37 12.57 2.87 -12.65
CA LEU A 37 12.23 3.54 -11.41
C LEU A 37 10.74 3.41 -11.11
N SER A 38 10.43 3.20 -9.83
CA SER A 38 9.05 3.21 -9.32
C SER A 38 8.49 4.63 -9.34
N ASN A 39 7.15 4.77 -9.46
CA ASN A 39 6.45 6.04 -9.30
C ASN A 39 6.71 6.70 -7.94
N HIS A 40 7.01 5.93 -6.90
CA HIS A 40 7.47 6.44 -5.62
C HIS A 40 8.76 7.25 -5.71
N SER A 41 9.65 6.91 -6.65
CA SER A 41 10.89 7.66 -6.88
C SER A 41 10.66 9.09 -7.39
N TYR A 42 9.51 9.32 -8.00
CA TYR A 42 9.11 10.63 -8.54
C TYR A 42 8.12 11.38 -7.63
N GLY A 43 7.79 10.82 -6.47
CA GLY A 43 6.76 11.39 -5.61
C GLY A 43 5.33 11.28 -6.17
N LEU A 44 5.11 10.38 -7.14
CA LEU A 44 3.83 10.18 -7.83
C LEU A 44 2.98 9.05 -7.26
N ALA A 45 3.43 8.43 -6.19
CA ALA A 45 2.71 7.36 -5.52
C ALA A 45 2.83 7.48 -4.00
N ILE A 46 1.79 7.01 -3.31
CA ILE A 46 1.76 6.93 -1.85
C ILE A 46 1.23 5.57 -1.41
N ASP A 47 1.90 4.96 -0.43
CA ASP A 47 1.48 3.73 0.22
C ASP A 47 0.88 4.05 1.59
N ILE A 48 -0.41 3.75 1.77
CA ILE A 48 -1.14 4.07 3.00
C ILE A 48 -1.34 2.84 3.86
N ASN A 49 -0.85 2.92 5.10
CA ASN A 49 -0.97 1.86 6.11
C ASN A 49 -0.66 0.48 5.51
N PRO A 50 0.59 0.22 5.07
CA PRO A 50 0.93 -0.96 4.25
C PRO A 50 0.65 -2.30 4.91
N ARG A 51 0.80 -2.42 6.22
CA ARG A 51 0.51 -3.66 6.94
C ARG A 51 -0.99 -3.99 6.90
N ILE A 52 -1.85 -2.98 7.05
CA ILE A 52 -3.31 -3.14 7.02
C ILE A 52 -3.82 -3.23 5.59
N ASN A 53 -3.08 -2.69 4.64
CA ASN A 53 -3.40 -2.70 3.22
C ASN A 53 -2.26 -3.33 2.40
N PRO A 54 -1.97 -4.62 2.58
CA PRO A 54 -0.80 -5.24 1.98
C PRO A 54 -0.91 -5.37 0.46
N TRP A 55 0.25 -5.54 -0.18
CA TRP A 55 0.32 -6.08 -1.52
C TRP A 55 0.07 -7.59 -1.48
N VAL A 56 -0.74 -8.08 -2.41
CA VAL A 56 -1.13 -9.50 -2.47
C VAL A 56 -1.04 -10.02 -3.90
N LYS A 57 -0.35 -11.14 -4.08
CA LYS A 57 -0.32 -11.89 -5.34
C LYS A 57 -0.38 -13.39 -5.04
N GLY A 58 -1.52 -14.03 -5.34
CA GLY A 58 -1.76 -15.42 -4.96
C GLY A 58 -1.64 -15.59 -3.44
N ASN A 59 -0.70 -16.43 -3.00
CA ASN A 59 -0.41 -16.65 -1.57
C ASN A 59 0.66 -15.72 -1.01
N LYS A 60 1.30 -14.89 -1.84
CA LYS A 60 2.31 -13.92 -1.41
C LYS A 60 1.64 -12.68 -0.83
N VAL A 61 2.13 -12.24 0.31
CA VAL A 61 1.67 -11.02 1.00
C VAL A 61 2.86 -10.19 1.45
N SER A 62 2.88 -8.92 1.11
CA SER A 62 3.95 -8.01 1.51
C SER A 62 3.34 -6.71 2.10
N PRO A 63 3.72 -6.29 3.31
CA PRO A 63 4.63 -6.99 4.23
C PRO A 63 4.00 -8.29 4.77
N SER A 64 4.83 -9.26 5.14
CA SER A 64 4.36 -10.60 5.57
C SER A 64 3.49 -10.54 6.83
N ASN A 65 3.72 -9.59 7.72
CA ASN A 65 2.89 -9.38 8.93
C ASN A 65 1.52 -8.73 8.63
N GLY A 66 1.23 -8.44 7.36
CA GLY A 66 -0.08 -8.01 6.88
C GLY A 66 -1.00 -9.15 6.43
N LYS A 67 -0.56 -10.40 6.55
CA LYS A 67 -1.27 -11.57 6.04
C LYS A 67 -2.70 -11.71 6.57
N VAL A 68 -2.97 -11.32 7.81
CA VAL A 68 -4.32 -11.33 8.40
C VAL A 68 -5.30 -10.41 7.65
N TYR A 69 -4.80 -9.38 6.95
CA TYR A 69 -5.58 -8.42 6.16
C TYR A 69 -5.70 -8.79 4.68
N LYS A 70 -5.27 -9.99 4.29
CA LYS A 70 -5.39 -10.48 2.90
C LYS A 70 -6.85 -10.58 2.46
N GLN A 71 -7.75 -11.00 3.35
CA GLN A 71 -9.18 -11.14 3.05
C GLN A 71 -9.86 -9.77 2.99
N ARG A 72 -10.33 -9.38 1.81
CA ARG A 72 -10.88 -8.02 1.54
C ARG A 72 -12.40 -8.00 1.39
N LYS A 73 -13.07 -9.15 1.33
CA LYS A 73 -14.54 -9.18 1.34
C LYS A 73 -15.04 -8.66 2.70
N THR A 74 -15.77 -7.57 2.71
CA THR A 74 -16.16 -6.81 3.90
C THR A 74 -16.74 -7.69 5.02
N SER A 75 -17.62 -8.63 4.66
CA SER A 75 -18.24 -9.57 5.62
C SER A 75 -17.27 -10.58 6.23
N LYS A 76 -16.08 -10.78 5.64
CA LYS A 76 -15.08 -11.79 6.03
C LYS A 76 -13.76 -11.19 6.49
N CYS A 77 -13.63 -9.87 6.54
CA CYS A 77 -12.40 -9.20 6.97
C CYS A 77 -12.05 -9.58 8.41
N LYS A 78 -10.76 -9.85 8.62
CA LYS A 78 -10.16 -10.23 9.90
C LYS A 78 -9.11 -9.20 10.33
N GLY A 79 -8.63 -9.34 11.55
CA GLY A 79 -7.60 -8.48 12.13
C GLY A 79 -8.16 -7.35 12.99
N LYS A 80 -7.38 -6.98 14.01
CA LYS A 80 -7.75 -5.96 15.01
C LYS A 80 -8.09 -4.61 14.37
N TYR A 81 -7.40 -4.26 13.28
CA TYR A 81 -7.53 -2.96 12.62
C TYR A 81 -8.30 -3.03 11.29
N LYS A 82 -9.13 -4.06 11.08
CA LYS A 82 -9.89 -4.27 9.84
C LYS A 82 -10.72 -3.06 9.40
N ARG A 83 -11.20 -2.24 10.34
CA ARG A 83 -11.97 -1.03 10.04
C ARG A 83 -11.19 0.05 9.30
N TYR A 84 -9.86 -0.03 9.30
CA TYR A 84 -8.98 0.90 8.60
C TYR A 84 -8.49 0.38 7.25
N MET A 85 -8.98 -0.78 6.82
CA MET A 85 -8.71 -1.33 5.50
C MET A 85 -9.35 -0.45 4.42
N ILE A 86 -8.60 -0.21 3.34
CA ILE A 86 -9.10 0.54 2.19
C ILE A 86 -9.91 -0.39 1.29
N HIS A 87 -11.10 0.04 0.92
CA HIS A 87 -11.97 -0.65 -0.03
C HIS A 87 -12.40 0.29 -1.15
N LYS A 88 -12.76 -0.29 -2.29
CA LYS A 88 -13.35 0.47 -3.40
C LYS A 88 -14.59 1.25 -2.89
N ASN A 89 -14.67 2.53 -3.28
CA ASN A 89 -15.76 3.45 -2.93
C ASN A 89 -15.82 3.90 -1.47
N ASP A 90 -14.82 3.58 -0.63
CA ASP A 90 -14.72 4.18 0.68
C ASP A 90 -14.23 5.64 0.61
N THR A 91 -14.16 6.31 1.76
CA THR A 91 -13.77 7.74 1.82
C THR A 91 -12.36 7.97 1.26
N ALA A 92 -11.38 7.16 1.64
CA ALA A 92 -10.01 7.29 1.16
C ALA A 92 -9.95 7.11 -0.36
N TYR A 93 -10.56 6.06 -0.88
CA TYR A 93 -10.64 5.78 -2.32
C TYR A 93 -11.24 6.97 -3.09
N LYS A 94 -12.39 7.50 -2.63
CA LYS A 94 -13.08 8.61 -3.29
C LYS A 94 -12.24 9.89 -3.30
N ILE A 95 -11.57 10.20 -2.20
CA ILE A 95 -10.72 11.40 -2.10
C ILE A 95 -9.56 11.30 -3.07
N PHE A 96 -8.80 10.20 -3.06
CA PHE A 96 -7.67 10.03 -3.97
C PHE A 96 -8.09 10.03 -5.43
N LYS A 97 -9.20 9.36 -5.76
CA LYS A 97 -9.73 9.34 -7.12
C LYS A 97 -10.13 10.75 -7.60
N LYS A 98 -10.73 11.56 -6.73
CA LYS A 98 -11.10 12.95 -7.04
C LYS A 98 -9.87 13.77 -7.48
N TYR A 99 -8.71 13.51 -6.90
CA TYR A 99 -7.47 14.20 -7.23
C TYR A 99 -6.62 13.49 -8.29
N GLY A 100 -7.19 12.57 -9.06
CA GLY A 100 -6.52 11.95 -10.20
C GLY A 100 -5.66 10.74 -9.89
N PHE A 101 -5.74 10.18 -8.68
CA PHE A 101 -5.02 8.98 -8.31
C PHE A 101 -5.80 7.72 -8.69
N SER A 102 -5.08 6.70 -9.12
CA SER A 102 -5.59 5.33 -9.27
C SER A 102 -5.17 4.47 -8.09
N TRP A 103 -5.96 3.45 -7.78
CA TRP A 103 -5.72 2.57 -6.64
C TRP A 103 -5.24 1.17 -7.07
N GLY A 104 -4.16 0.69 -6.47
CA GLY A 104 -3.61 -0.64 -6.75
C GLY A 104 -4.52 -1.81 -6.37
N GLY A 105 -5.51 -1.57 -5.51
CA GLY A 105 -6.55 -2.56 -5.22
C GLY A 105 -7.45 -2.91 -6.42
N ASN A 106 -7.43 -2.09 -7.48
CA ASN A 106 -8.14 -2.35 -8.73
C ASN A 106 -7.31 -3.16 -9.75
N TRP A 107 -6.03 -3.42 -9.49
CA TRP A 107 -5.20 -4.19 -10.42
C TRP A 107 -5.70 -5.63 -10.57
N ARG A 108 -5.37 -6.28 -11.71
CA ARG A 108 -5.88 -7.61 -12.04
C ARG A 108 -4.97 -8.74 -11.57
N SER A 109 -3.69 -8.73 -11.97
CA SER A 109 -2.73 -9.83 -11.73
C SER A 109 -2.19 -9.87 -10.31
N SER A 110 -2.13 -8.72 -9.67
CA SER A 110 -1.82 -8.57 -8.24
C SER A 110 -2.70 -7.45 -7.68
N LYS A 111 -2.81 -7.40 -6.36
CA LYS A 111 -3.54 -6.33 -5.66
C LYS A 111 -2.58 -5.58 -4.76
N ASP A 112 -2.46 -4.28 -4.95
CA ASP A 112 -1.65 -3.43 -4.08
C ASP A 112 -2.56 -2.47 -3.32
N TYR A 113 -3.12 -2.97 -2.22
CA TYR A 113 -4.15 -2.26 -1.48
C TYR A 113 -3.64 -0.99 -0.79
N GLN A 114 -2.32 -0.87 -0.57
CA GLN A 114 -1.69 0.31 0.02
C GLN A 114 -1.52 1.45 -0.99
N ASN A 115 -1.33 1.11 -2.27
CA ASN A 115 -0.83 2.02 -3.29
C ASN A 115 -1.92 2.88 -3.94
N PHE A 116 -1.71 4.18 -3.88
CA PHE A 116 -2.37 5.16 -4.75
C PHE A 116 -1.30 5.84 -5.61
N GLU A 117 -1.52 5.90 -6.91
CA GLU A 117 -0.56 6.52 -7.83
C GLU A 117 -1.22 7.46 -8.81
N CYS A 118 -0.53 8.55 -9.10
CA CYS A 118 -0.87 9.54 -10.11
C CYS A 118 -0.15 9.19 -11.42
N LYS A 119 -0.86 9.28 -12.51
CA LYS A 119 -0.28 9.06 -13.84
C LYS A 119 0.27 10.34 -14.42
#